data_66cb797ee8b045b9c90901c3b3044e37
#
_entry.id   66cb797ee8b045b9c90901c3b3044e37
#
_cell.length_a   1.000
_cell.length_b   1.000
_cell.length_c   1.000
_cell.angle_alpha   90.00
_cell.angle_beta   90.00
_cell.angle_gamma   90.00
#
_symmetry.space_group_name_H-M   'P 1'
#
loop_
_entity.id
_entity.type
_entity.pdbx_description
1 polymer ?
#
loop_
_entity_poly.entity_id
_entity_poly.type
_entity_poly.pdbx_seq_one_letter_code
_entity_poly.pdbx_strand_id
1 'polypeptide(L)'
;FVSTAQGLGAEVNVQVAGGDVDEQISQIEYFIQKEMDVIVIIPIDGDALYDVVKEAKDKGIKVVCYDRMIANVDADLYITIDNEMVGTLMGEALVEACPDGGNIFAINGSPTDKNVEEVELGFRKALKGSKLKIVYTGYCDNWLAEMAATHVNKGLEVTDDIVGVMCGNDD
;
A
#
# COMPACT_ATOMS: atom_id res chain seq x y z
N PHE A 1 -5.97 11.96 -13.77
CA PHE A 1 -7.35 11.95 -13.25
C PHE A 1 -8.03 13.31 -13.51
N VAL A 2 -7.55 14.43 -12.91
CA VAL A 2 -8.21 15.75 -12.95
C VAL A 2 -8.54 16.21 -14.37
N SER A 3 -7.56 16.23 -15.27
CA SER A 3 -7.78 16.70 -16.65
C SER A 3 -8.80 15.87 -17.42
N THR A 4 -8.82 14.55 -17.19
CA THR A 4 -9.79 13.65 -17.83
C THR A 4 -11.20 13.87 -17.29
N ALA A 5 -11.36 14.00 -15.97
CA ALA A 5 -12.64 14.25 -15.33
C ALA A 5 -13.24 15.60 -15.77
N GLN A 6 -12.42 16.66 -15.79
CA GLN A 6 -12.82 17.98 -16.29
C GLN A 6 -13.19 17.96 -17.78
N GLY A 7 -12.45 17.21 -18.60
CA GLY A 7 -12.77 17.01 -20.01
C GLY A 7 -14.10 16.28 -20.25
N LEU A 8 -14.59 15.53 -19.25
CA LEU A 8 -15.90 14.87 -19.24
C LEU A 8 -17.00 15.73 -18.58
N GLY A 9 -16.69 16.97 -18.19
CA GLY A 9 -17.65 17.93 -17.63
C GLY A 9 -17.82 17.87 -16.11
N ALA A 10 -16.94 17.15 -15.38
CA ALA A 10 -16.96 17.14 -13.93
C ALA A 10 -16.22 18.37 -13.34
N GLU A 11 -16.77 18.95 -12.28
CA GLU A 11 -16.03 19.87 -11.41
C GLU A 11 -15.16 19.07 -10.44
N VAL A 12 -13.89 19.41 -10.33
CA VAL A 12 -12.94 18.66 -9.52
C VAL A 12 -12.29 19.57 -8.48
N ASN A 13 -12.42 19.19 -7.20
CA ASN A 13 -11.70 19.78 -6.08
C ASN A 13 -10.66 18.76 -5.59
N VAL A 14 -9.40 19.17 -5.47
CA VAL A 14 -8.30 18.30 -5.03
C VAL A 14 -7.73 18.83 -3.72
N GLN A 15 -7.61 17.94 -2.75
CA GLN A 15 -6.95 18.19 -1.47
C GLN A 15 -5.77 17.22 -1.32
N VAL A 16 -4.72 17.64 -0.63
CA VAL A 16 -3.53 16.83 -0.37
C VAL A 16 -3.20 16.88 1.12
N ALA A 17 -3.29 15.74 1.78
CA ALA A 17 -3.08 15.65 3.23
C ALA A 17 -1.59 15.50 3.64
N GLY A 18 -0.69 15.29 2.66
CA GLY A 18 0.75 15.27 2.94
C GLY A 18 1.23 14.17 3.89
N GLY A 19 0.50 13.06 3.98
CA GLY A 19 0.80 11.95 4.90
C GLY A 19 0.16 12.07 6.28
N ASP A 20 -0.61 13.14 6.53
CA ASP A 20 -1.31 13.37 7.80
C ASP A 20 -2.75 12.81 7.72
N VAL A 21 -3.06 11.83 8.58
CA VAL A 21 -4.36 11.15 8.62
C VAL A 21 -5.46 12.08 9.13
N ASP A 22 -5.20 12.90 10.14
CA ASP A 22 -6.18 13.82 10.71
C ASP A 22 -6.54 14.92 9.70
N GLU A 23 -5.55 15.39 8.94
CA GLU A 23 -5.77 16.31 7.82
C GLU A 23 -6.64 15.63 6.74
N GLN A 24 -6.38 14.36 6.40
CA GLN A 24 -7.17 13.63 5.40
C GLN A 24 -8.63 13.46 5.85
N ILE A 25 -8.88 13.17 7.14
CA ILE A 25 -10.22 13.11 7.72
C ILE A 25 -10.92 14.47 7.57
N SER A 26 -10.25 15.56 7.94
CA SER A 26 -10.80 16.93 7.83
C SER A 26 -11.14 17.31 6.39
N GLN A 27 -10.34 16.87 5.43
CA GLN A 27 -10.58 17.09 4.00
C GLN A 27 -11.80 16.30 3.50
N ILE A 28 -12.00 15.07 3.96
CA ILE A 28 -13.18 14.27 3.64
C ILE A 28 -14.44 14.91 4.25
N GLU A 29 -14.38 15.35 5.53
CA GLU A 29 -15.47 16.09 6.18
C GLU A 29 -15.84 17.35 5.39
N TYR A 30 -14.84 18.09 4.91
CA TYR A 30 -15.07 19.26 4.05
C TYR A 30 -15.82 18.87 2.77
N PHE A 31 -15.46 17.78 2.10
CA PHE A 31 -16.17 17.30 0.92
C PHE A 31 -17.61 16.87 1.23
N ILE A 32 -17.82 16.25 2.38
CA ILE A 32 -19.16 15.90 2.87
C ILE A 32 -20.01 17.16 3.10
N GLN A 33 -19.44 18.20 3.73
CA GLN A 33 -20.13 19.48 3.95
C GLN A 33 -20.44 20.23 2.65
N LYS A 34 -19.64 20.02 1.61
CA LYS A 34 -19.85 20.56 0.28
C LYS A 34 -20.82 19.75 -0.56
N GLU A 35 -21.38 18.68 -0.02
CA GLU A 35 -22.34 17.81 -0.71
C GLU A 35 -21.80 17.33 -2.06
N MET A 36 -20.51 16.90 -2.10
CA MET A 36 -19.92 16.37 -3.31
C MET A 36 -20.66 15.10 -3.75
N ASP A 37 -20.84 14.90 -5.04
CA ASP A 37 -21.48 13.71 -5.59
C ASP A 37 -20.62 12.46 -5.42
N VAL A 38 -19.30 12.62 -5.56
CA VAL A 38 -18.30 11.54 -5.50
C VAL A 38 -17.06 12.02 -4.77
N ILE A 39 -16.54 11.18 -3.87
CA ILE A 39 -15.23 11.37 -3.24
C ILE A 39 -14.31 10.25 -3.70
N VAL A 40 -13.18 10.59 -4.32
CA VAL A 40 -12.12 9.65 -4.68
C VAL A 40 -10.99 9.80 -3.68
N ILE A 41 -10.63 8.71 -3.00
CA ILE A 41 -9.70 8.71 -1.88
C ILE A 41 -8.53 7.80 -2.21
N ILE A 42 -7.30 8.28 -1.98
CA ILE A 42 -6.09 7.47 -1.82
C ILE A 42 -5.83 7.42 -0.31
N PRO A 43 -6.24 6.36 0.40
CA PRO A 43 -6.14 6.34 1.86
C PRO A 43 -4.70 6.36 2.34
N ILE A 44 -4.40 7.21 3.33
CA ILE A 44 -3.12 7.18 4.05
C ILE A 44 -3.13 6.00 5.04
N ASP A 45 -4.23 5.87 5.79
CA ASP A 45 -4.51 4.75 6.69
C ASP A 45 -5.94 4.27 6.46
N GLY A 46 -6.08 3.03 5.98
CA GLY A 46 -7.38 2.48 5.60
C GLY A 46 -8.30 2.17 6.77
N ASP A 47 -7.75 1.95 7.97
CA ASP A 47 -8.57 1.67 9.17
C ASP A 47 -9.06 2.97 9.82
N ALA A 48 -8.20 4.00 9.86
CA ALA A 48 -8.52 5.29 10.48
C ALA A 48 -9.62 6.06 9.74
N LEU A 49 -9.79 5.87 8.44
CA LEU A 49 -10.77 6.58 7.61
C LEU A 49 -12.18 5.96 7.65
N TYR A 50 -12.36 4.83 8.34
CA TYR A 50 -13.63 4.10 8.32
C TYR A 50 -14.85 4.98 8.68
N ASP A 51 -14.79 5.69 9.82
CA ASP A 51 -15.95 6.43 10.34
C ASP A 51 -16.36 7.59 9.42
N VAL A 52 -15.40 8.37 8.95
CA VAL A 52 -15.68 9.53 8.08
C VAL A 52 -16.17 9.09 6.69
N VAL A 53 -15.66 7.98 6.16
CA VAL A 53 -16.12 7.45 4.89
C VAL A 53 -17.49 6.81 5.02
N LYS A 54 -17.77 6.15 6.14
CA LYS A 54 -19.11 5.67 6.45
C LYS A 54 -20.12 6.83 6.51
N GLU A 55 -19.77 7.96 7.13
CA GLU A 55 -20.60 9.16 7.13
C GLU A 55 -20.89 9.66 5.69
N ALA A 56 -19.89 9.72 4.83
CA ALA A 56 -20.07 10.10 3.43
C ALA A 56 -21.09 9.18 2.74
N LYS A 57 -20.94 7.88 2.90
CA LYS A 57 -21.86 6.86 2.35
C LYS A 57 -23.26 6.99 2.88
N ASP A 58 -23.45 7.20 4.20
CA ASP A 58 -24.76 7.37 4.84
C ASP A 58 -25.49 8.62 4.31
N LYS A 59 -24.77 9.63 3.83
CA LYS A 59 -25.29 10.81 3.13
C LYS A 59 -25.52 10.61 1.63
N GLY A 60 -25.23 9.42 1.10
CA GLY A 60 -25.46 9.08 -0.30
C GLY A 60 -24.34 9.50 -1.26
N ILE A 61 -23.22 9.99 -0.72
CA ILE A 61 -22.03 10.33 -1.51
C ILE A 61 -21.39 9.03 -2.01
N LYS A 62 -21.04 9.00 -3.30
CA LYS A 62 -20.30 7.86 -3.86
C LYS A 62 -18.84 7.90 -3.44
N VAL A 63 -18.30 6.77 -3.02
CA VAL A 63 -16.91 6.65 -2.59
C VAL A 63 -16.13 5.71 -3.50
N VAL A 64 -15.03 6.22 -4.03
CA VAL A 64 -14.06 5.46 -4.82
C VAL A 64 -12.76 5.37 -4.02
N CYS A 65 -12.33 4.16 -3.70
CA CYS A 65 -10.99 3.91 -3.19
C CYS A 65 -10.04 3.72 -4.38
N TYR A 66 -8.99 4.50 -4.44
CA TYR A 66 -8.00 4.44 -5.50
C TYR A 66 -6.64 4.03 -4.94
N ASP A 67 -6.00 3.06 -5.57
CA ASP A 67 -4.74 2.43 -5.18
C ASP A 67 -4.84 1.61 -3.87
N ARG A 68 -5.25 2.24 -2.76
CA ARG A 68 -5.34 1.62 -1.43
C ARG A 68 -6.80 1.42 -1.01
N MET A 69 -7.05 0.38 -0.20
CA MET A 69 -8.38 0.06 0.30
C MET A 69 -8.62 0.69 1.68
N ILE A 70 -9.87 1.09 1.91
CA ILE A 70 -10.37 1.39 3.26
C ILE A 70 -11.05 0.13 3.79
N ALA A 71 -10.59 -0.38 4.92
CA ALA A 71 -11.09 -1.62 5.50
C ALA A 71 -12.55 -1.49 5.94
N ASN A 72 -13.33 -2.56 5.72
CA ASN A 72 -14.71 -2.70 6.20
C ASN A 72 -15.71 -1.63 5.69
N VAL A 73 -15.33 -0.83 4.69
CA VAL A 73 -16.23 0.09 4.00
C VAL A 73 -16.66 -0.54 2.68
N ASP A 74 -17.97 -0.51 2.43
CA ASP A 74 -18.54 -0.89 1.12
C ASP A 74 -18.35 0.30 0.14
N ALA A 75 -17.13 0.47 -0.38
CA ALA A 75 -16.83 1.47 -1.40
C ALA A 75 -17.61 1.16 -2.68
N ASP A 76 -18.08 2.21 -3.38
CA ASP A 76 -18.82 2.04 -4.65
C ASP A 76 -17.90 1.51 -5.75
N LEU A 77 -16.60 1.81 -5.67
CA LEU A 77 -15.58 1.30 -6.57
C LEU A 77 -14.22 1.27 -5.85
N TYR A 78 -13.48 0.20 -6.08
CA TYR A 78 -12.08 0.09 -5.71
C TYR A 78 -11.24 -0.15 -6.98
N ILE A 79 -10.22 0.66 -7.17
CA ILE A 79 -9.33 0.60 -8.33
C ILE A 79 -7.91 0.44 -7.82
N THR A 80 -7.29 -0.69 -8.12
CA THR A 80 -5.89 -0.98 -7.77
C THR A 80 -5.27 -1.90 -8.81
N ILE A 81 -4.02 -2.31 -8.60
CA ILE A 81 -3.34 -3.35 -9.35
C ILE A 81 -3.44 -4.68 -8.62
N ASP A 82 -3.03 -5.78 -9.25
CA ASP A 82 -2.94 -7.09 -8.60
C ASP A 82 -1.66 -7.16 -7.75
N ASN A 83 -1.76 -6.69 -6.51
CA ASN A 83 -0.62 -6.61 -5.58
C ASN A 83 -0.09 -8.00 -5.20
N GLU A 84 -0.97 -9.02 -5.12
CA GLU A 84 -0.53 -10.40 -4.87
C GLU A 84 0.32 -10.91 -6.05
N MET A 85 -0.07 -10.59 -7.28
CA MET A 85 0.71 -10.93 -8.47
C MET A 85 2.06 -10.20 -8.48
N VAL A 86 2.11 -8.91 -8.10
CA VAL A 86 3.37 -8.18 -7.95
C VAL A 86 4.31 -8.93 -7.02
N GLY A 87 3.85 -9.27 -5.82
CA GLY A 87 4.65 -10.04 -4.86
C GLY A 87 5.09 -11.40 -5.41
N THR A 88 4.21 -12.08 -6.13
CA THR A 88 4.52 -13.37 -6.77
C THR A 88 5.67 -13.22 -7.77
N LEU A 89 5.61 -12.23 -8.67
CA LEU A 89 6.67 -11.96 -9.65
C LEU A 89 8.01 -11.60 -8.99
N MET A 90 7.99 -10.83 -7.90
CA MET A 90 9.19 -10.51 -7.12
C MET A 90 9.82 -11.78 -6.53
N GLY A 91 9.01 -12.67 -5.98
CA GLY A 91 9.47 -13.94 -5.42
C GLY A 91 10.02 -14.89 -6.47
N GLU A 92 9.34 -15.03 -7.61
CA GLU A 92 9.79 -15.83 -8.75
C GLU A 92 11.14 -15.34 -9.29
N ALA A 93 11.31 -14.01 -9.42
CA ALA A 93 12.57 -13.42 -9.85
C ALA A 93 13.74 -13.76 -8.89
N LEU A 94 13.49 -13.72 -7.56
CA LEU A 94 14.51 -14.11 -6.59
C LEU A 94 14.82 -15.61 -6.64
N VAL A 95 13.82 -16.46 -6.81
CA VAL A 95 14.02 -17.92 -6.94
C VAL A 95 14.84 -18.23 -8.20
N GLU A 96 14.58 -17.55 -9.31
CA GLU A 96 15.33 -17.70 -10.55
C GLU A 96 16.79 -17.21 -10.39
N ALA A 97 16.98 -16.06 -9.74
CA ALA A 97 18.29 -15.48 -9.52
C ALA A 97 19.17 -16.28 -8.53
N CYS A 98 18.54 -16.99 -7.58
CA CYS A 98 19.21 -17.71 -6.52
C CYS A 98 18.79 -19.21 -6.49
N PRO A 99 19.09 -20.00 -7.52
CA PRO A 99 18.61 -21.39 -7.66
C PRO A 99 19.16 -22.33 -6.57
N ASP A 100 20.30 -22.02 -5.99
CA ASP A 100 20.91 -22.77 -4.90
C ASP A 100 20.26 -22.45 -3.54
N GLY A 101 19.42 -21.41 -3.48
CA GLY A 101 18.79 -20.91 -2.28
C GLY A 101 19.70 -20.01 -1.46
N GLY A 102 19.35 -19.80 -0.20
CA GLY A 102 20.10 -18.96 0.74
C GLY A 102 19.17 -18.09 1.58
N ASN A 103 19.77 -17.25 2.42
CA ASN A 103 19.05 -16.34 3.28
C ASN A 103 18.73 -15.04 2.53
N ILE A 104 17.54 -14.51 2.76
CA ILE A 104 17.09 -13.24 2.19
C ILE A 104 16.46 -12.36 3.26
N PHE A 105 16.48 -11.06 3.01
CA PHE A 105 15.67 -10.10 3.76
C PHE A 105 14.43 -9.71 2.97
N ALA A 106 13.33 -9.42 3.67
CA ALA A 106 12.13 -8.82 3.12
C ALA A 106 11.91 -7.45 3.78
N ILE A 107 12.07 -6.39 3.02
CA ILE A 107 11.86 -5.01 3.46
C ILE A 107 10.59 -4.49 2.80
N ASN A 108 9.54 -4.40 3.59
CA ASN A 108 8.20 -4.05 3.14
C ASN A 108 7.92 -2.56 3.33
N GLY A 109 6.86 -2.06 2.69
CA GLY A 109 6.32 -0.73 2.89
C GLY A 109 5.61 -0.54 4.23
N SER A 110 4.68 0.41 4.28
CA SER A 110 3.94 0.74 5.51
C SER A 110 3.04 -0.41 5.97
N PRO A 111 3.08 -0.79 7.26
CA PRO A 111 2.23 -1.85 7.79
C PRO A 111 0.73 -1.51 7.83
N THR A 112 0.36 -0.22 7.67
CA THR A 112 -1.03 0.23 7.60
C THR A 112 -1.58 0.22 6.17
N ASP A 113 -0.76 -0.15 5.19
CA ASP A 113 -1.15 -0.24 3.79
C ASP A 113 -1.49 -1.69 3.42
N LYS A 114 -2.75 -1.93 3.05
CA LYS A 114 -3.22 -3.27 2.67
C LYS A 114 -2.51 -3.84 1.44
N ASN A 115 -2.01 -3.00 0.54
CA ASN A 115 -1.21 -3.44 -0.60
C ASN A 115 0.03 -4.22 -0.14
N VAL A 116 0.65 -3.80 0.98
CA VAL A 116 1.83 -4.47 1.55
C VAL A 116 1.51 -5.90 1.97
N GLU A 117 0.35 -6.13 2.59
CA GLU A 117 -0.08 -7.47 2.99
C GLU A 117 -0.24 -8.39 1.76
N GLU A 118 -0.83 -7.86 0.67
CA GLU A 118 -1.06 -8.61 -0.56
C GLU A 118 0.26 -8.93 -1.28
N VAL A 119 1.17 -7.95 -1.40
CA VAL A 119 2.51 -8.15 -1.97
C VAL A 119 3.28 -9.20 -1.16
N GLU A 120 3.29 -9.08 0.17
CA GLU A 120 3.97 -10.05 1.03
C GLU A 120 3.38 -11.46 0.89
N LEU A 121 2.05 -11.57 0.78
CA LEU A 121 1.36 -12.85 0.56
C LEU A 121 1.83 -13.51 -0.74
N GLY A 122 1.84 -12.78 -1.85
CA GLY A 122 2.29 -13.25 -3.16
C GLY A 122 3.77 -13.67 -3.12
N PHE A 123 4.61 -12.82 -2.54
CA PHE A 123 6.04 -13.08 -2.38
C PHE A 123 6.29 -14.39 -1.60
N ARG A 124 5.66 -14.55 -0.43
CA ARG A 124 5.80 -15.76 0.38
C ARG A 124 5.25 -17.01 -0.32
N LYS A 125 4.19 -16.88 -1.15
CA LYS A 125 3.67 -18.00 -1.95
C LYS A 125 4.69 -18.44 -3.00
N ALA A 126 5.32 -17.52 -3.70
CA ALA A 126 6.32 -17.83 -4.72
C ALA A 126 7.57 -18.52 -4.14
N LEU A 127 7.94 -18.19 -2.90
CA LEU A 127 9.07 -18.85 -2.24
C LEU A 127 8.79 -20.29 -1.78
N LYS A 128 7.51 -20.74 -1.77
CA LYS A 128 7.17 -22.08 -1.34
C LYS A 128 7.81 -23.14 -2.24
N GLY A 129 8.56 -24.05 -1.62
CA GLY A 129 9.27 -25.11 -2.34
C GLY A 129 10.65 -24.71 -2.85
N SER A 130 11.02 -23.43 -2.78
CA SER A 130 12.39 -22.99 -3.02
C SER A 130 13.30 -23.29 -1.82
N LYS A 131 14.59 -23.05 -2.00
CA LYS A 131 15.59 -23.14 -0.92
C LYS A 131 15.87 -21.78 -0.27
N LEU A 132 15.15 -20.72 -0.66
CA LEU A 132 15.27 -19.38 -0.07
C LEU A 132 14.58 -19.32 1.29
N LYS A 133 15.19 -18.58 2.22
CA LYS A 133 14.68 -18.42 3.59
C LYS A 133 14.66 -16.94 3.96
N ILE A 134 13.49 -16.41 4.30
CA ILE A 134 13.39 -15.07 4.87
C ILE A 134 13.92 -15.15 6.32
N VAL A 135 15.04 -14.52 6.59
CA VAL A 135 15.69 -14.50 7.93
C VAL A 135 15.48 -13.17 8.65
N TYR A 136 15.07 -12.14 7.94
CA TYR A 136 14.68 -10.85 8.50
C TYR A 136 13.53 -10.25 7.71
N THR A 137 12.57 -9.64 8.41
CA THR A 137 11.48 -8.85 7.81
C THR A 137 11.46 -7.49 8.49
N GLY A 138 11.43 -6.42 7.70
CA GLY A 138 11.26 -5.03 8.16
C GLY A 138 10.08 -4.36 7.47
N TYR A 139 9.51 -3.36 8.14
CA TYR A 139 8.42 -2.54 7.60
C TYR A 139 8.80 -1.07 7.72
N CYS A 140 8.60 -0.33 6.64
CA CYS A 140 8.93 1.09 6.54
C CYS A 140 7.66 1.93 6.72
N ASP A 141 7.45 2.46 7.93
CA ASP A 141 6.32 3.33 8.22
C ASP A 141 6.26 4.48 7.20
N ASN A 142 5.07 4.78 6.72
CA ASN A 142 4.84 5.80 5.70
C ASN A 142 5.70 5.66 4.43
N TRP A 143 6.19 4.46 4.13
CA TRP A 143 7.05 4.18 2.99
C TRP A 143 8.37 4.98 2.97
N LEU A 144 8.89 5.35 4.15
CA LEU A 144 10.11 6.15 4.26
C LEU A 144 11.35 5.32 3.86
N ALA A 145 12.01 5.70 2.76
CA ALA A 145 13.17 5.00 2.21
C ALA A 145 14.35 4.90 3.19
N GLU A 146 14.57 5.91 4.04
CA GLU A 146 15.61 5.87 5.07
C GLU A 146 15.41 4.76 6.11
N MET A 147 14.17 4.31 6.31
CA MET A 147 13.89 3.17 7.19
C MET A 147 14.36 1.86 6.56
N ALA A 148 14.31 1.73 5.24
CA ALA A 148 14.79 0.55 4.54
C ALA A 148 16.28 0.29 4.83
N ALA A 149 17.12 1.33 4.73
CA ALA A 149 18.53 1.23 5.07
C ALA A 149 18.75 0.80 6.54
N THR A 150 17.93 1.33 7.46
CA THR A 150 17.96 0.94 8.88
C THR A 150 17.61 -0.54 9.07
N HIS A 151 16.58 -1.04 8.36
CA HIS A 151 16.18 -2.44 8.42
C HIS A 151 17.23 -3.37 7.80
N VAL A 152 17.85 -2.99 6.67
CA VAL A 152 18.95 -3.77 6.09
C VAL A 152 20.10 -3.90 7.10
N ASN A 153 20.51 -2.80 7.75
CA ASN A 153 21.55 -2.84 8.78
C ASN A 153 21.18 -3.76 9.96
N LYS A 154 19.95 -3.69 10.46
CA LYS A 154 19.45 -4.61 11.51
C LYS A 154 19.45 -6.08 11.05
N GLY A 155 19.10 -6.32 9.78
CA GLY A 155 19.17 -7.66 9.19
C GLY A 155 20.62 -8.18 9.16
N LEU A 156 21.58 -7.34 8.80
CA LEU A 156 23.01 -7.68 8.80
C LEU A 156 23.58 -7.94 10.19
N GLU A 157 22.97 -7.41 11.26
CA GLU A 157 23.29 -7.79 12.64
C GLU A 157 22.84 -9.23 12.96
N VAL A 158 21.79 -9.73 12.28
CA VAL A 158 21.32 -11.11 12.42
C VAL A 158 22.23 -12.08 11.66
N THR A 159 22.55 -11.75 10.40
CA THR A 159 23.48 -12.50 9.55
C THR A 159 23.95 -11.65 8.37
N ASP A 160 25.21 -11.82 7.98
CA ASP A 160 25.80 -11.27 6.77
C ASP A 160 25.80 -12.29 5.61
N ASP A 161 25.42 -13.54 5.89
CA ASP A 161 25.26 -14.61 4.88
C ASP A 161 23.89 -14.49 4.20
N ILE A 162 23.76 -13.52 3.29
CA ILE A 162 22.55 -13.26 2.50
C ILE A 162 22.83 -13.29 1.00
N VAL A 163 21.85 -13.74 0.23
CA VAL A 163 21.92 -13.84 -1.24
C VAL A 163 21.02 -12.83 -1.94
N GLY A 164 20.10 -12.18 -1.22
CA GLY A 164 19.19 -11.19 -1.79
C GLY A 164 18.36 -10.43 -0.77
N VAL A 165 17.79 -9.35 -1.23
CA VAL A 165 16.85 -8.50 -0.49
C VAL A 165 15.65 -8.24 -1.38
N MET A 166 14.44 -8.43 -0.85
CA MET A 166 13.21 -7.93 -1.46
C MET A 166 12.90 -6.57 -0.85
N CYS A 167 12.62 -5.58 -1.69
CA CYS A 167 12.13 -4.26 -1.28
C CYS A 167 10.72 -4.05 -1.83
N GLY A 168 9.84 -3.45 -1.01
CA GLY A 168 8.43 -3.25 -1.36
C GLY A 168 8.20 -2.23 -2.48
N ASN A 169 9.15 -1.33 -2.71
CA ASN A 169 9.20 -0.37 -3.82
C ASN A 169 10.66 -0.09 -4.21
N ASP A 170 10.87 0.83 -5.13
CA ASP A 170 12.16 1.20 -5.74
C ASP A 170 12.72 2.56 -5.27
N ASP A 171 12.19 3.16 -4.20
CA ASP A 171 12.68 4.40 -3.58
C ASP A 171 13.97 4.23 -2.78
#